data_745511137143368fb78e4206a38be7b8
#
_entry.id   745511137143368fb78e4206a38be7b8
#
_cell.length_a   1.000
_cell.length_b   1.000
_cell.length_c   1.000
_cell.angle_alpha   90.00
_cell.angle_beta   90.00
_cell.angle_gamma   90.00
#
_symmetry.space_group_name_H-M   'P 1'
#
loop_
_entity.id
_entity.type
_entity.pdbx_description
1 polymer ?
#
loop_
_entity_poly.entity_id
_entity_poly.type
_entity_poly.pdbx_seq_one_letter_code
_entity_poly.pdbx_strand_id
1 'polypeptide(L)'
;MPENQTELIAHLMRRAGFGATRDELEKYNAIGYEATVEQLLETSNPKWMSEYLLRRYHPDESSMLIGLSGLQAWLYRMITTDTPLLEKMALFWHGIFATGYPKVVNSKPLSDQIRMFRRYSMGNFNTLLLQMAKDPAMIIWLDNQQNHKDAINENFGRELLELFSMGVGHYSEDDVKECARAFTGWTI
;
A
#
# COMPACT_ATOMS: atom_id res chain seq x y z
N MET A 1 -33.09 -15.06 10.10
CA MET A 1 -32.10 -14.11 10.64
C MET A 1 -32.59 -12.72 10.32
N PRO A 2 -32.36 -11.69 11.14
CA PRO A 2 -32.84 -10.37 10.82
C PRO A 2 -32.13 -9.89 9.53
N GLU A 3 -32.90 -9.38 8.59
CA GLU A 3 -32.46 -8.81 7.31
C GLU A 3 -31.30 -7.80 7.52
N ASN A 4 -31.31 -7.11 8.63
CA ASN A 4 -30.32 -6.10 9.04
C ASN A 4 -28.90 -6.69 9.27
N GLN A 5 -28.75 -7.93 9.76
CA GLN A 5 -27.42 -8.49 10.04
C GLN A 5 -26.64 -8.82 8.73
N THR A 6 -27.33 -9.37 7.74
CA THR A 6 -26.71 -9.67 6.43
C THR A 6 -26.26 -8.38 5.72
N GLU A 7 -27.06 -7.33 5.79
CA GLU A 7 -26.71 -6.03 5.22
C GLU A 7 -25.52 -5.40 5.93
N LEU A 8 -25.44 -5.49 7.25
CA LEU A 8 -24.30 -4.99 8.04
C LEU A 8 -23.03 -5.74 7.71
N ILE A 9 -23.07 -7.07 7.60
CA ILE A 9 -21.90 -7.88 7.20
C ILE A 9 -21.51 -7.59 5.77
N ALA A 10 -22.46 -7.47 4.85
CA ALA A 10 -22.19 -7.10 3.46
C ALA A 10 -21.52 -5.69 3.39
N HIS A 11 -21.98 -4.76 4.23
CA HIS A 11 -21.34 -3.44 4.35
C HIS A 11 -19.90 -3.56 4.89
N LEU A 12 -19.71 -4.31 5.97
CA LEU A 12 -18.40 -4.58 6.55
C LEU A 12 -17.44 -5.16 5.51
N MET A 13 -17.86 -6.17 4.74
CA MET A 13 -17.02 -6.81 3.73
C MET A 13 -16.65 -5.89 2.57
N ARG A 14 -17.50 -4.93 2.23
CA ARG A 14 -17.15 -3.87 1.25
C ARG A 14 -16.14 -2.86 1.82
N ARG A 15 -16.23 -2.56 3.13
CA ARG A 15 -15.34 -1.59 3.79
C ARG A 15 -13.97 -2.20 4.13
N ALA A 16 -13.98 -3.38 4.71
CA ALA A 16 -12.79 -4.08 5.17
C ALA A 16 -12.17 -5.04 4.12
N GLY A 17 -12.83 -5.19 2.98
CA GLY A 17 -12.39 -6.03 1.88
C GLY A 17 -12.89 -5.52 0.54
N PHE A 18 -13.17 -6.44 -0.37
CA PHE A 18 -13.59 -6.16 -1.75
C PHE A 18 -15.01 -6.67 -2.05
N GLY A 19 -15.81 -6.88 -1.02
CA GLY A 19 -17.12 -7.51 -1.04
C GLY A 19 -17.08 -8.94 -0.54
N ALA A 20 -18.19 -9.65 -0.67
CA ALA A 20 -18.31 -11.06 -0.33
C ALA A 20 -19.34 -11.73 -1.24
N THR A 21 -19.11 -12.97 -1.58
CA THR A 21 -20.06 -13.83 -2.28
C THR A 21 -21.23 -14.20 -1.34
N ARG A 22 -22.28 -14.78 -1.90
CA ARG A 22 -23.42 -15.23 -1.09
C ARG A 22 -23.00 -16.26 -0.05
N ASP A 23 -22.20 -17.23 -0.43
CA ASP A 23 -21.72 -18.30 0.46
C ASP A 23 -20.86 -17.74 1.60
N GLU A 24 -20.01 -16.75 1.30
CA GLU A 24 -19.22 -16.04 2.32
C GLU A 24 -20.12 -15.24 3.28
N LEU A 25 -21.13 -14.55 2.77
CA LEU A 25 -22.09 -13.84 3.61
C LEU A 25 -22.86 -14.79 4.53
N GLU A 26 -23.29 -15.96 4.04
CA GLU A 26 -23.94 -17.00 4.86
C GLU A 26 -22.99 -17.51 5.96
N LYS A 27 -21.71 -17.74 5.63
CA LYS A 27 -20.67 -18.13 6.60
C LYS A 27 -20.44 -17.06 7.66
N TYR A 28 -20.29 -15.80 7.27
CA TYR A 28 -20.06 -14.67 8.20
C TYR A 28 -21.31 -14.38 9.04
N ASN A 29 -22.49 -14.53 8.50
CA ASN A 29 -23.74 -14.45 9.26
C ASN A 29 -23.83 -15.52 10.35
N ALA A 30 -23.32 -16.74 10.09
CA ALA A 30 -23.36 -17.82 11.05
C ALA A 30 -22.45 -17.57 12.28
N ILE A 31 -21.33 -16.88 12.10
CA ILE A 31 -20.41 -16.53 13.20
C ILE A 31 -20.75 -15.20 13.87
N GLY A 32 -21.52 -14.33 13.21
CA GLY A 32 -21.93 -13.01 13.72
C GLY A 32 -20.96 -11.88 13.39
N TYR A 33 -21.42 -10.64 13.62
CA TYR A 33 -20.72 -9.42 13.19
C TYR A 33 -19.37 -9.25 13.92
N GLU A 34 -19.37 -9.32 15.25
CA GLU A 34 -18.17 -9.12 16.08
C GLU A 34 -17.09 -10.16 15.77
N ALA A 35 -17.49 -11.44 15.66
CA ALA A 35 -16.55 -12.50 15.31
C ALA A 35 -16.01 -12.34 13.89
N THR A 36 -16.78 -11.78 12.96
CA THR A 36 -16.32 -11.44 11.61
C THR A 36 -15.28 -10.31 11.65
N VAL A 37 -15.49 -9.29 12.48
CA VAL A 37 -14.50 -8.21 12.68
C VAL A 37 -13.19 -8.77 13.23
N GLU A 38 -13.24 -9.60 14.28
CA GLU A 38 -12.04 -10.22 14.85
C GLU A 38 -11.31 -11.09 13.83
N GLN A 39 -12.04 -11.86 13.02
CA GLN A 39 -11.44 -12.65 11.94
C GLN A 39 -10.77 -11.79 10.88
N LEU A 40 -11.33 -10.63 10.53
CA LEU A 40 -10.72 -9.70 9.56
C LEU A 40 -9.46 -9.03 10.11
N LEU A 41 -9.40 -8.79 11.41
CA LEU A 41 -8.22 -8.22 12.08
C LEU A 41 -7.09 -9.22 12.25
N GLU A 42 -7.37 -10.53 12.19
CA GLU A 42 -6.34 -11.58 12.23
C GLU A 42 -5.61 -11.66 10.89
N THR A 43 -4.47 -10.99 10.80
CA THR A 43 -3.65 -10.88 9.58
C THR A 43 -2.26 -11.52 9.71
N SER A 44 -1.99 -12.23 10.80
CA SER A 44 -0.64 -12.73 11.13
C SER A 44 -0.15 -13.86 10.23
N ASN A 45 -1.05 -14.64 9.63
CA ASN A 45 -0.70 -15.77 8.77
C ASN A 45 -1.45 -15.77 7.43
N PRO A 46 -1.24 -14.76 6.57
CA PRO A 46 -1.89 -14.74 5.29
C PRO A 46 -1.44 -15.94 4.42
N LYS A 47 -2.39 -16.65 3.87
CA LYS A 47 -2.08 -17.71 2.90
C LYS A 47 -1.77 -17.07 1.56
N TRP A 48 -0.54 -17.23 1.12
CA TRP A 48 -0.10 -16.71 -0.16
C TRP A 48 0.01 -17.81 -1.20
N MET A 49 -0.32 -17.48 -2.44
CA MET A 49 0.19 -18.26 -3.55
C MET A 49 1.72 -18.28 -3.44
N SER A 50 2.33 -19.48 -3.60
CA SER A 50 3.79 -19.58 -3.56
C SER A 50 4.43 -18.66 -4.63
N GLU A 51 5.60 -18.09 -4.34
CA GLU A 51 6.35 -17.29 -5.32
C GLU A 51 6.59 -18.05 -6.64
N TYR A 52 6.74 -19.37 -6.57
CA TYR A 52 6.88 -20.21 -7.75
C TYR A 52 5.65 -20.17 -8.66
N LEU A 53 4.45 -20.23 -8.09
CA LEU A 53 3.21 -20.11 -8.86
C LEU A 53 2.99 -18.69 -9.38
N LEU A 54 3.32 -17.67 -8.58
CA LEU A 54 3.32 -16.27 -9.03
C LEU A 54 4.23 -16.09 -10.25
N ARG A 55 5.48 -16.56 -10.18
CA ARG A 55 6.42 -16.47 -11.31
C ARG A 55 5.98 -17.28 -12.52
N ARG A 56 5.27 -18.39 -12.32
CA ARG A 56 4.78 -19.23 -13.41
C ARG A 56 3.61 -18.59 -14.16
N TYR A 57 2.69 -17.96 -13.46
CA TYR A 57 1.48 -17.36 -14.04
C TYR A 57 1.59 -15.86 -14.26
N HIS A 58 2.51 -15.20 -13.56
CA HIS A 58 2.81 -13.78 -13.65
C HIS A 58 4.34 -13.59 -13.74
N PRO A 59 5.00 -14.10 -14.81
CA PRO A 59 6.47 -14.15 -14.91
C PRO A 59 7.11 -12.75 -14.89
N ASP A 60 6.34 -11.72 -15.19
CA ASP A 60 6.82 -10.37 -15.46
C ASP A 60 6.66 -9.41 -14.27
N GLU A 61 6.34 -9.91 -13.07
CA GLU A 61 6.30 -9.05 -11.86
C GLU A 61 7.63 -8.32 -11.61
N SER A 62 8.72 -8.86 -12.19
CA SER A 62 10.05 -8.25 -12.18
C SER A 62 10.51 -7.73 -13.55
N SER A 63 9.70 -7.83 -14.60
CA SER A 63 10.09 -7.42 -15.94
C SER A 63 9.96 -5.91 -16.12
N MET A 64 11.01 -5.28 -16.63
CA MET A 64 10.99 -3.89 -17.06
C MET A 64 10.08 -3.66 -18.30
N LEU A 65 9.70 -4.71 -19.00
CA LEU A 65 9.04 -4.63 -20.31
C LEU A 65 7.51 -4.63 -20.24
N ILE A 66 6.91 -5.09 -19.15
CA ILE A 66 5.44 -5.25 -19.05
C ILE A 66 4.94 -4.65 -17.72
N GLY A 67 4.61 -3.35 -17.76
CA GLY A 67 4.15 -2.60 -16.60
C GLY A 67 2.81 -3.03 -15.98
N LEU A 68 2.13 -4.03 -16.56
CA LEU A 68 0.82 -4.50 -16.09
C LEU A 68 0.88 -5.76 -15.23
N SER A 69 1.98 -6.50 -15.22
CA SER A 69 2.06 -7.79 -14.53
C SER A 69 1.96 -7.66 -13.01
N GLY A 70 2.60 -6.65 -12.43
CA GLY A 70 2.45 -6.36 -11.00
C GLY A 70 1.02 -6.00 -10.61
N LEU A 71 0.31 -5.23 -11.47
CA LEU A 71 -1.10 -4.90 -11.26
C LEU A 71 -1.98 -6.16 -11.34
N GLN A 72 -1.76 -7.03 -12.33
CA GLN A 72 -2.51 -8.27 -12.46
C GLN A 72 -2.31 -9.20 -11.26
N ALA A 73 -1.08 -9.35 -10.80
CA ALA A 73 -0.75 -10.13 -9.61
C ALA A 73 -1.43 -9.57 -8.35
N TRP A 74 -1.47 -8.25 -8.21
CA TRP A 74 -2.14 -7.60 -7.08
C TRP A 74 -3.66 -7.74 -7.15
N LEU A 75 -4.28 -7.54 -8.31
CA LEU A 75 -5.71 -7.78 -8.50
C LEU A 75 -6.09 -9.23 -8.20
N TYR A 76 -5.28 -10.19 -8.68
CA TYR A 76 -5.49 -11.59 -8.35
C TYR A 76 -5.46 -11.84 -6.83
N ARG A 77 -4.51 -11.23 -6.11
CA ARG A 77 -4.46 -11.30 -4.64
C ARG A 77 -5.69 -10.71 -3.98
N MET A 78 -6.16 -9.54 -4.42
CA MET A 78 -7.37 -8.90 -3.88
C MET A 78 -8.61 -9.81 -4.01
N ILE A 79 -8.67 -10.61 -5.09
CA ILE A 79 -9.79 -11.53 -5.35
C ILE A 79 -9.68 -12.82 -4.52
N THR A 80 -8.46 -13.32 -4.30
CA THR A 80 -8.23 -14.69 -3.77
C THR A 80 -7.73 -14.72 -2.33
N THR A 81 -7.45 -13.57 -1.72
CA THR A 81 -6.89 -13.51 -0.36
C THR A 81 -7.87 -13.98 0.70
N ASP A 82 -7.37 -14.66 1.71
CA ASP A 82 -8.10 -14.98 2.95
C ASP A 82 -7.95 -13.89 4.04
N THR A 83 -7.14 -12.86 3.77
CA THR A 83 -6.94 -11.69 4.62
C THR A 83 -7.28 -10.39 3.87
N PRO A 84 -8.57 -10.18 3.50
CA PRO A 84 -8.97 -9.07 2.62
C PRO A 84 -8.69 -7.68 3.21
N LEU A 85 -8.75 -7.53 4.53
CA LEU A 85 -8.44 -6.27 5.20
C LEU A 85 -6.98 -5.85 4.95
N LEU A 86 -6.05 -6.79 4.93
CA LEU A 86 -4.63 -6.51 4.69
C LEU A 86 -4.40 -5.92 3.29
N GLU A 87 -5.03 -6.51 2.26
CA GLU A 87 -4.97 -5.97 0.89
C GLU A 87 -5.73 -4.64 0.75
N LYS A 88 -6.85 -4.48 1.47
CA LYS A 88 -7.59 -3.20 1.52
C LYS A 88 -6.77 -2.09 2.13
N MET A 89 -6.04 -2.37 3.21
CA MET A 89 -5.15 -1.39 3.83
C MET A 89 -3.92 -1.09 2.98
N ALA A 90 -3.38 -2.08 2.27
CA ALA A 90 -2.33 -1.83 1.28
C ALA A 90 -2.81 -0.90 0.17
N LEU A 91 -4.03 -1.10 -0.34
CA LEU A 91 -4.66 -0.22 -1.33
C LEU A 91 -4.92 1.19 -0.77
N PHE A 92 -5.37 1.29 0.48
CA PHE A 92 -5.59 2.58 1.15
C PHE A 92 -4.29 3.38 1.21
N TRP A 93 -3.20 2.77 1.68
CA TRP A 93 -1.90 3.45 1.77
C TRP A 93 -1.30 3.77 0.40
N HIS A 94 -1.50 2.90 -0.59
CA HIS A 94 -1.11 3.22 -1.96
C HIS A 94 -1.88 4.43 -2.53
N GLY A 95 -3.11 4.67 -2.10
CA GLY A 95 -3.88 5.87 -2.45
C GLY A 95 -3.34 7.15 -1.82
N ILE A 96 -2.68 7.06 -0.66
CA ILE A 96 -2.05 8.20 0.04
C ILE A 96 -0.61 8.42 -0.47
N PHE A 97 0.22 7.38 -0.47
CA PHE A 97 1.60 7.39 -0.93
C PHE A 97 1.68 6.99 -2.41
N ALA A 98 0.88 7.64 -3.25
CA ALA A 98 0.69 7.27 -4.64
C ALA A 98 1.97 7.40 -5.46
N THR A 99 2.33 6.33 -6.16
CA THR A 99 3.38 6.29 -7.18
C THR A 99 2.81 5.64 -8.43
N GLY A 100 3.49 5.80 -9.56
CA GLY A 100 2.94 5.28 -10.81
C GLY A 100 3.98 4.90 -11.85
N TYR A 101 3.62 3.91 -12.66
CA TYR A 101 4.44 3.39 -13.74
C TYR A 101 4.91 4.46 -14.75
N PRO A 102 4.11 5.49 -15.11
CA PRO A 102 4.56 6.50 -16.09
C PRO A 102 5.86 7.22 -15.75
N LYS A 103 6.19 7.33 -14.45
CA LYS A 103 7.45 7.97 -14.00
C LYS A 103 8.47 6.95 -13.49
N VAL A 104 8.05 5.93 -12.74
CA VAL A 104 8.96 4.91 -12.20
C VAL A 104 9.52 4.00 -13.30
N VAL A 105 8.74 3.74 -14.36
CA VAL A 105 9.10 2.97 -15.57
C VAL A 105 9.69 1.58 -15.25
N ASN A 106 9.47 1.06 -14.05
CA ASN A 106 9.91 -0.25 -13.60
C ASN A 106 8.85 -0.84 -12.67
N SER A 107 8.35 -2.02 -13.02
CA SER A 107 7.30 -2.68 -12.24
C SER A 107 7.82 -3.24 -10.91
N LYS A 108 9.10 -3.59 -10.82
CA LYS A 108 9.65 -4.20 -9.60
C LYS A 108 9.60 -3.26 -8.37
N PRO A 109 10.10 -2.02 -8.40
CA PRO A 109 9.94 -1.08 -7.27
C PRO A 109 8.49 -0.84 -6.90
N LEU A 110 7.57 -0.76 -7.87
CA LEU A 110 6.14 -0.61 -7.61
C LEU A 110 5.55 -1.83 -6.89
N SER A 111 5.91 -3.04 -7.34
CA SER A 111 5.48 -4.29 -6.68
C SER A 111 6.08 -4.42 -5.28
N ASP A 112 7.34 -4.04 -5.09
CA ASP A 112 8.00 -4.04 -3.78
C ASP A 112 7.35 -3.02 -2.83
N GLN A 113 6.93 -1.84 -3.33
CA GLN A 113 6.17 -0.86 -2.56
C GLN A 113 4.83 -1.42 -2.08
N ILE A 114 4.07 -2.13 -2.93
CA ILE A 114 2.83 -2.79 -2.51
C ILE A 114 3.10 -3.87 -1.44
N ARG A 115 4.21 -4.62 -1.56
CA ARG A 115 4.63 -5.58 -0.52
C ARG A 115 4.97 -4.87 0.80
N MET A 116 5.63 -3.72 0.73
CA MET A 116 5.94 -2.88 1.88
C MET A 116 4.65 -2.38 2.55
N PHE A 117 3.69 -1.83 1.80
CA PHE A 117 2.39 -1.44 2.35
C PHE A 117 1.70 -2.62 3.03
N ARG A 118 1.61 -3.78 2.38
CA ARG A 118 1.02 -5.00 2.97
C ARG A 118 1.67 -5.37 4.30
N ARG A 119 2.99 -5.26 4.39
CA ARG A 119 3.74 -5.62 5.60
C ARG A 119 3.52 -4.65 6.76
N TYR A 120 3.37 -3.36 6.47
CA TYR A 120 3.37 -2.31 7.50
C TYR A 120 2.03 -1.60 7.68
N SER A 121 1.04 -1.87 6.81
CA SER A 121 -0.24 -1.14 6.74
C SER A 121 -1.10 -1.22 8.00
N MET A 122 -1.00 -2.30 8.76
CA MET A 122 -1.76 -2.54 10.00
C MET A 122 -0.94 -2.20 11.25
N GLY A 123 0.27 -1.69 11.08
CA GLY A 123 1.20 -1.40 12.15
C GLY A 123 1.25 0.08 12.54
N ASN A 124 2.40 0.48 13.09
CA ASN A 124 2.64 1.86 13.53
C ASN A 124 2.92 2.77 12.33
N PHE A 125 2.26 3.94 12.28
CA PHE A 125 2.39 4.91 11.19
C PHE A 125 3.82 5.43 11.03
N ASN A 126 4.55 5.70 12.12
CA ASN A 126 5.94 6.16 12.02
C ASN A 126 6.82 5.13 11.32
N THR A 127 6.60 3.84 11.61
CA THR A 127 7.32 2.75 10.93
C THR A 127 7.00 2.72 9.44
N LEU A 128 5.73 2.83 9.07
CA LEU A 128 5.30 2.87 7.68
C LEU A 128 5.92 4.07 6.96
N LEU A 129 5.88 5.26 7.55
CA LEU A 129 6.44 6.49 6.98
C LEU A 129 7.96 6.37 6.76
N LEU A 130 8.68 5.79 7.71
CA LEU A 130 10.13 5.53 7.57
C LEU A 130 10.43 4.52 6.44
N GLN A 131 9.61 3.50 6.27
CA GLN A 131 9.78 2.54 5.16
C GLN A 131 9.45 3.19 3.82
N MET A 132 8.41 4.03 3.77
CA MET A 132 8.02 4.79 2.59
C MET A 132 9.12 5.78 2.18
N ALA A 133 9.74 6.48 3.13
CA ALA A 133 10.85 7.40 2.84
C ALA A 133 12.08 6.69 2.22
N LYS A 134 12.25 5.39 2.45
CA LYS A 134 13.33 4.55 1.90
C LYS A 134 12.92 3.81 0.62
N ASP A 135 11.67 3.93 0.22
CA ASP A 135 11.11 3.17 -0.89
C ASP A 135 11.64 3.67 -2.24
N PRO A 136 12.24 2.81 -3.09
CA PRO A 136 12.80 3.24 -4.37
C PRO A 136 11.77 3.83 -5.33
N ALA A 137 10.54 3.33 -5.34
CA ALA A 137 9.50 3.90 -6.20
C ALA A 137 9.15 5.33 -5.77
N MET A 138 9.10 5.60 -4.46
CA MET A 138 8.84 6.95 -3.93
C MET A 138 10.04 7.89 -4.16
N ILE A 139 11.27 7.41 -4.00
CA ILE A 139 12.49 8.18 -4.29
C ILE A 139 12.49 8.66 -5.74
N ILE A 140 12.15 7.78 -6.70
CA ILE A 140 12.00 8.16 -8.11
C ILE A 140 10.82 9.12 -8.30
N TRP A 141 9.67 8.81 -7.69
CA TRP A 141 8.43 9.54 -7.90
C TRP A 141 8.53 11.01 -7.51
N LEU A 142 9.24 11.29 -6.42
CA LEU A 142 9.44 12.64 -5.89
C LEU A 142 10.82 13.23 -6.20
N ASP A 143 11.55 12.64 -7.16
CA ASP A 143 12.86 13.11 -7.64
C ASP A 143 13.94 13.22 -6.55
N ASN A 144 13.81 12.49 -5.45
CA ASN A 144 14.79 12.60 -4.36
C ASN A 144 16.17 12.04 -4.74
N GLN A 145 16.27 11.16 -5.76
CA GLN A 145 17.55 10.74 -6.34
C GLN A 145 18.31 11.90 -7.00
N GLN A 146 17.64 13.02 -7.29
CA GLN A 146 18.27 14.25 -7.80
C GLN A 146 18.62 15.25 -6.67
N ASN A 147 18.31 14.91 -5.43
CA ASN A 147 18.57 15.77 -4.28
C ASN A 147 20.01 15.58 -3.78
N HIS A 148 20.89 16.50 -4.13
CA HIS A 148 22.32 16.46 -3.81
C HIS A 148 22.75 17.67 -2.98
N LYS A 149 23.87 17.54 -2.26
CA LYS A 149 24.41 18.58 -1.39
C LYS A 149 24.53 19.96 -2.08
N ASP A 150 24.92 19.98 -3.34
CA ASP A 150 25.16 21.19 -4.10
C ASP A 150 23.99 21.55 -5.04
N ALA A 151 22.94 20.74 -5.07
CA ALA A 151 21.74 20.92 -5.87
C ALA A 151 20.52 20.33 -5.12
N ILE A 152 20.04 21.09 -4.14
CA ILE A 152 18.93 20.68 -3.28
C ILE A 152 17.64 20.60 -4.11
N ASN A 153 16.96 19.45 -4.03
CA ASN A 153 15.61 19.25 -4.57
C ASN A 153 14.61 19.15 -3.39
N GLU A 154 13.72 20.10 -3.30
CA GLU A 154 12.78 20.22 -2.19
C GLU A 154 11.55 19.31 -2.32
N ASN A 155 11.31 18.69 -3.47
CA ASN A 155 10.05 18.02 -3.78
C ASN A 155 9.69 16.96 -2.72
N PHE A 156 10.60 16.02 -2.44
CA PHE A 156 10.36 15.00 -1.43
C PHE A 156 10.16 15.59 -0.02
N GLY A 157 10.99 16.57 0.37
CA GLY A 157 10.88 17.23 1.67
C GLY A 157 9.55 17.94 1.86
N ARG A 158 9.09 18.65 0.82
CA ARG A 158 7.79 19.33 0.81
C ARG A 158 6.65 18.34 0.97
N GLU A 159 6.58 17.30 0.14
CA GLU A 159 5.52 16.30 0.18
C GLU A 159 5.50 15.52 1.51
N LEU A 160 6.67 15.26 2.09
CA LEU A 160 6.78 14.64 3.39
C LEU A 160 6.11 15.48 4.49
N LEU A 161 6.32 16.80 4.48
CA LEU A 161 5.72 17.70 5.46
C LEU A 161 4.25 17.97 5.14
N GLU A 162 3.93 18.23 3.88
CA GLU A 162 2.61 18.70 3.44
C GLU A 162 1.58 17.58 3.38
N LEU A 163 1.89 16.48 2.65
CA LEU A 163 0.92 15.43 2.37
C LEU A 163 1.02 14.23 3.32
N PHE A 164 2.24 13.94 3.83
CA PHE A 164 2.46 12.67 4.50
C PHE A 164 2.58 12.78 6.02
N SER A 165 2.75 13.99 6.59
CA SER A 165 2.92 14.10 8.03
C SER A 165 2.21 15.30 8.68
N MET A 166 2.62 16.53 8.46
CA MET A 166 2.19 17.69 9.24
C MET A 166 0.94 18.39 8.67
N GLY A 167 0.79 18.43 7.36
CA GLY A 167 -0.27 19.16 6.68
C GLY A 167 0.05 20.64 6.49
N VAL A 168 -0.65 21.27 5.52
CA VAL A 168 -0.49 22.68 5.15
C VAL A 168 -0.67 23.59 6.37
N GLY A 169 0.21 24.57 6.52
CA GLY A 169 0.16 25.59 7.58
C GLY A 169 0.83 25.20 8.91
N HIS A 170 1.40 23.99 9.00
CA HIS A 170 2.11 23.51 10.19
C HIS A 170 3.64 23.47 10.03
N TYR A 171 4.15 24.00 8.93
CA TYR A 171 5.59 24.11 8.61
C TYR A 171 5.84 25.39 7.81
N SER A 172 7.08 25.87 7.83
CA SER A 172 7.55 27.02 7.03
C SER A 172 8.32 26.57 5.80
N GLU A 173 8.58 27.49 4.86
CA GLU A 173 9.45 27.20 3.70
C GLU A 173 10.89 26.90 4.11
N ASP A 174 11.36 27.42 5.24
CA ASP A 174 12.68 27.08 5.76
C ASP A 174 12.71 25.64 6.31
N ASP A 175 11.62 25.16 6.93
CA ASP A 175 11.49 23.74 7.32
C ASP A 175 11.54 22.80 6.11
N VAL A 176 10.93 23.20 4.97
CA VAL A 176 11.01 22.42 3.72
C VAL A 176 12.44 22.31 3.24
N LYS A 177 13.19 23.43 3.22
CA LYS A 177 14.61 23.44 2.80
C LYS A 177 15.48 22.55 3.69
N GLU A 178 15.32 22.67 5.02
CA GLU A 178 16.07 21.88 5.98
C GLU A 178 15.69 20.38 5.92
N CYS A 179 14.41 20.08 5.72
CA CYS A 179 13.95 18.73 5.46
C CYS A 179 14.60 18.16 4.19
N ALA A 180 14.57 18.91 3.09
CA ALA A 180 15.21 18.48 1.83
C ALA A 180 16.72 18.23 2.01
N ARG A 181 17.42 19.08 2.76
CA ARG A 181 18.84 18.90 3.11
C ARG A 181 19.09 17.60 3.88
N ALA A 182 18.19 17.23 4.80
CA ALA A 182 18.31 16.00 5.58
C ALA A 182 18.20 14.73 4.71
N PHE A 183 17.51 14.81 3.57
CA PHE A 183 17.33 13.71 2.61
C PHE A 183 18.27 13.75 1.41
N THR A 184 19.30 14.59 1.43
CA THR A 184 20.34 14.59 0.36
C THR A 184 21.15 13.29 0.35
N GLY A 185 21.56 12.87 -0.86
CA GLY A 185 22.43 11.70 -1.05
C GLY A 185 21.73 10.34 -1.04
N TRP A 186 20.42 10.31 -0.93
CA TRP A 186 19.62 9.09 -1.15
C TRP A 186 19.53 8.84 -2.65
N THR A 187 20.10 7.74 -3.11
CA THR A 187 20.13 7.34 -4.52
C THR A 187 19.74 5.86 -4.68
N ILE A 188 19.43 5.45 -5.89
CA ILE A 188 19.04 4.11 -6.33
C ILE A 188 19.93 3.68 -7.50
#